data_3d703561c014a315d328c4c4b5ec2fc7
#
_entry.id   3d703561c014a315d328c4c4b5ec2fc7
#
_cell.length_a   1.000
_cell.length_b   1.000
_cell.length_c   1.000
_cell.angle_alpha   90.00
_cell.angle_beta   90.00
_cell.angle_gamma   90.00
#
_symmetry.space_group_name_H-M   'P 1'
#
loop_
_entity.id
_entity.type
_entity.pdbx_description
1 polymer ?
#
loop_
_entity_poly.entity_id
_entity_poly.type
_entity_poly.pdbx_seq_one_letter_code
_entity_poly.pdbx_strand_id
1 'polypeptide(L)'
;MQTYVEGYKDAEFWLRKFEADPLQAHTSREYQLQFERLVVLDYIIRNTDRGNDNWLIRYDKPDIDDENDAPETEWSMVTRPIVKIAAIDNGLAFPYKHPDSWRAYPYHWTWLPEARIPFSQETKDLVLDKLSDMHFVESLTTELHELFSQDKGFDRSLFDRQMAVMRGQILNLCKGMNGGNTPEEIVNMRPVVIEKTRELSLGGRLRTMTEHFSQRIQDRKPFFSWC
;
A
#
# COMPACT_ATOMS: atom_id res chain seq x y z
N MET A 1 7.53 1.03 18.54
CA MET A 1 8.74 1.89 18.44
C MET A 1 8.99 2.15 16.95
N GLN A 2 9.03 3.40 16.52
CA GLN A 2 9.28 3.75 15.11
C GLN A 2 10.75 4.16 14.95
N THR A 3 11.41 3.68 13.90
CA THR A 3 12.79 4.03 13.60
C THR A 3 12.82 5.43 12.97
N TYR A 4 13.67 6.30 13.46
CA TYR A 4 13.94 7.59 12.83
C TYR A 4 14.61 7.39 11.47
N VAL A 5 14.14 8.10 10.45
CA VAL A 5 14.67 8.04 9.07
C VAL A 5 15.41 9.34 8.79
N GLU A 6 16.73 9.26 8.73
CA GLU A 6 17.59 10.43 8.54
C GLU A 6 17.54 10.95 7.09
N GLY A 7 17.56 12.28 6.93
CA GLY A 7 17.58 12.93 5.61
C GLY A 7 16.23 13.03 4.91
N TYR A 8 15.16 12.55 5.55
CA TYR A 8 13.80 12.67 5.01
C TYR A 8 13.07 13.88 5.58
N LYS A 9 12.11 14.39 4.80
CA LYS A 9 11.14 15.42 5.24
C LYS A 9 9.73 14.97 4.88
N ASP A 10 8.74 15.57 5.55
CA ASP A 10 7.33 15.30 5.29
C ASP A 10 7.00 15.46 3.81
N ALA A 11 6.14 14.57 3.31
CA ALA A 11 5.73 14.60 1.91
C ALA A 11 5.12 15.96 1.53
N GLU A 12 4.33 16.58 2.42
CA GLU A 12 3.73 17.88 2.17
C GLU A 12 4.77 18.96 1.81
N PHE A 13 5.95 18.94 2.48
CA PHE A 13 7.03 19.86 2.18
C PHE A 13 7.56 19.69 0.74
N TRP A 14 7.78 18.45 0.32
CA TRP A 14 8.32 18.16 -1.01
C TRP A 14 7.30 18.33 -2.11
N LEU A 15 6.03 17.95 -1.87
CA LEU A 15 4.94 18.12 -2.83
C LEU A 15 4.78 19.59 -3.21
N ARG A 16 4.80 20.52 -2.24
CA ARG A 16 4.76 21.96 -2.52
C ARG A 16 5.98 22.43 -3.33
N LYS A 17 7.16 21.86 -3.06
CA LYS A 17 8.36 22.17 -3.85
C LYS A 17 8.27 21.65 -5.29
N PHE A 18 7.81 20.44 -5.50
CA PHE A 18 7.66 19.84 -6.82
C PHE A 18 6.57 20.50 -7.65
N GLU A 19 5.58 21.09 -6.99
CA GLU A 19 4.56 21.93 -7.65
C GLU A 19 5.17 23.25 -8.17
N ALA A 20 6.06 23.86 -7.41
CA ALA A 20 6.74 25.10 -7.78
C ALA A 20 7.93 24.89 -8.74
N ASP A 21 8.67 23.81 -8.59
CA ASP A 21 9.84 23.41 -9.40
C ASP A 21 9.70 21.93 -9.79
N PRO A 22 9.07 21.63 -10.93
CA PRO A 22 8.77 20.26 -11.34
C PRO A 22 10.03 19.40 -11.52
N LEU A 23 9.93 18.16 -11.11
CA LEU A 23 11.01 17.17 -11.26
C LEU A 23 11.37 16.94 -12.73
N GLN A 24 12.66 16.74 -13.00
CA GLN A 24 13.11 16.28 -14.32
C GLN A 24 12.51 14.92 -14.67
N ALA A 25 12.30 14.63 -15.94
CA ALA A 25 11.58 13.43 -16.41
C ALA A 25 12.08 12.11 -15.79
N HIS A 26 13.38 11.92 -15.67
CA HIS A 26 13.96 10.71 -15.05
C HIS A 26 13.61 10.62 -13.57
N THR A 27 13.79 11.70 -12.81
CA THR A 27 13.52 11.76 -11.38
C THR A 27 12.02 11.68 -11.09
N SER A 28 11.18 12.27 -11.95
CA SER A 28 9.73 12.12 -11.90
C SER A 28 9.30 10.66 -12.07
N ARG A 29 9.97 9.92 -12.95
CA ARG A 29 9.71 8.47 -13.10
C ARG A 29 10.09 7.69 -11.85
N GLU A 30 11.25 7.95 -11.27
CA GLU A 30 11.66 7.29 -10.01
C GLU A 30 10.69 7.61 -8.87
N TYR A 31 10.27 8.87 -8.77
CA TYR A 31 9.26 9.29 -7.81
C TYR A 31 7.95 8.54 -8.01
N GLN A 32 7.46 8.42 -9.26
CA GLN A 32 6.26 7.65 -9.59
C GLN A 32 6.37 6.19 -9.14
N LEU A 33 7.50 5.52 -9.41
CA LEU A 33 7.72 4.13 -8.97
C LEU A 33 7.72 3.97 -7.44
N GLN A 34 8.34 4.90 -6.72
CA GLN A 34 8.32 4.91 -5.26
C GLN A 34 6.92 5.17 -4.72
N PHE A 35 6.19 6.10 -5.34
CA PHE A 35 4.81 6.42 -5.02
C PHE A 35 3.89 5.20 -5.23
N GLU A 36 4.00 4.50 -6.34
CA GLU A 36 3.24 3.27 -6.60
C GLU A 36 3.47 2.20 -5.52
N ARG A 37 4.70 2.07 -5.01
CA ARG A 37 5.01 1.15 -3.90
C ARG A 37 4.35 1.57 -2.60
N LEU A 38 4.29 2.87 -2.30
CA LEU A 38 3.55 3.40 -1.16
C LEU A 38 2.06 3.07 -1.29
N VAL A 39 1.47 3.29 -2.47
CA VAL A 39 0.07 2.97 -2.77
C VAL A 39 -0.22 1.49 -2.55
N VAL A 40 0.64 0.61 -3.07
CA VAL A 40 0.50 -0.85 -2.90
C VAL A 40 0.50 -1.24 -1.42
N LEU A 41 1.47 -0.72 -0.64
CA LEU A 41 1.55 -0.98 0.79
C LEU A 41 0.26 -0.54 1.50
N ASP A 42 -0.10 0.74 1.35
CA ASP A 42 -1.25 1.33 2.04
C ASP A 42 -2.56 0.63 1.69
N TYR A 43 -2.71 0.26 0.42
CA TYR A 43 -3.91 -0.41 -0.04
C TYR A 43 -4.04 -1.82 0.54
N ILE A 44 -2.95 -2.61 0.56
CA ILE A 44 -2.94 -3.97 1.11
C ILE A 44 -3.27 -3.95 2.61
N ILE A 45 -2.56 -3.13 3.38
CA ILE A 45 -2.76 -3.04 4.83
C ILE A 45 -4.01 -2.23 5.22
N ARG A 46 -4.69 -1.66 4.24
CA ARG A 46 -5.83 -0.74 4.41
C ARG A 46 -5.54 0.29 5.49
N ASN A 47 -4.43 1.02 5.34
CA ASN A 47 -4.12 2.09 6.26
C ASN A 47 -5.27 3.11 6.29
N THR A 48 -5.75 3.47 7.48
CA THR A 48 -6.89 4.38 7.67
C THR A 48 -6.44 5.79 8.07
N ASP A 49 -5.14 6.04 8.10
CA ASP A 49 -4.57 7.33 8.50
C ASP A 49 -3.35 7.73 7.66
N ARG A 50 -3.44 7.60 6.33
CA ARG A 50 -2.37 8.03 5.44
C ARG A 50 -2.55 9.49 5.03
N GLY A 51 -2.29 10.40 5.97
CA GLY A 51 -2.08 11.82 5.71
C GLY A 51 -0.74 12.10 5.03
N ASN A 52 -0.56 13.31 4.48
CA ASN A 52 0.73 13.72 3.87
C ASN A 52 1.84 13.95 4.90
N ASP A 53 1.52 13.95 6.18
CA ASP A 53 2.42 13.95 7.33
C ASP A 53 2.86 12.54 7.77
N ASN A 54 2.20 11.50 7.26
CA ASN A 54 2.48 10.11 7.62
C ASN A 54 3.30 9.36 6.55
N TRP A 55 3.90 10.07 5.63
CA TRP A 55 4.92 9.55 4.74
C TRP A 55 5.96 10.63 4.44
N LEU A 56 7.18 10.20 4.17
CA LEU A 56 8.34 11.07 4.06
C LEU A 56 8.98 10.90 2.68
N ILE A 57 9.57 11.98 2.19
CA ILE A 57 10.35 11.97 0.95
C ILE A 57 11.78 12.44 1.27
N ARG A 58 12.75 11.72 0.72
CA ARG A 58 14.13 12.14 0.61
C ARG A 58 14.45 12.46 -0.84
N TYR A 59 14.95 13.65 -1.09
CA TYR A 59 15.36 14.09 -2.41
C TYR A 59 16.80 14.61 -2.33
N ASP A 60 17.71 13.82 -2.85
CA ASP A 60 19.12 14.15 -2.91
C ASP A 60 19.41 14.74 -4.30
N LYS A 61 19.57 16.08 -4.38
CA LYS A 61 20.11 16.72 -5.57
C LYS A 61 21.64 16.49 -5.58
N PRO A 62 22.24 16.13 -6.69
CA PRO A 62 23.70 16.25 -6.80
C PRO A 62 24.06 17.71 -6.66
N ASP A 63 25.03 18.01 -5.79
CA ASP A 63 25.60 19.35 -5.70
C ASP A 63 26.29 19.65 -7.03
N ILE A 64 25.69 20.51 -7.85
CA ILE A 64 26.30 21.10 -9.05
C ILE A 64 27.00 22.40 -8.61
N ASP A 65 27.75 22.29 -7.54
CA ASP A 65 28.63 23.40 -7.10
C ASP A 65 30.05 23.02 -7.45
N ASP A 66 30.43 23.16 -8.75
CA ASP A 66 31.77 23.55 -9.17
C ASP A 66 31.84 23.52 -10.71
N GLU A 67 31.20 24.52 -11.34
CA GLU A 67 31.40 24.78 -12.79
C GLU A 67 32.82 25.25 -13.14
N ASN A 68 33.74 25.36 -12.17
CA ASN A 68 35.00 26.03 -12.41
C ASN A 68 36.29 25.22 -12.28
N ASP A 69 36.27 23.90 -12.00
CA ASP A 69 37.55 23.20 -11.82
C ASP A 69 37.53 21.69 -12.21
N ALA A 70 36.69 21.26 -13.13
CA ALA A 70 36.78 19.90 -13.66
C ALA A 70 37.55 19.89 -14.99
N PRO A 71 38.70 19.19 -15.09
CA PRO A 71 39.30 18.90 -16.39
C PRO A 71 38.31 18.05 -17.20
N GLU A 72 38.15 18.39 -18.48
CA GLU A 72 37.38 17.62 -19.47
C GLU A 72 37.90 16.17 -19.60
N THR A 73 37.56 15.32 -18.67
CA THR A 73 37.70 13.88 -18.79
C THR A 73 36.36 13.26 -19.11
N GLU A 74 36.30 12.58 -20.21
CA GLU A 74 35.14 11.97 -20.92
C GLU A 74 34.23 11.05 -20.07
N TRP A 75 34.38 10.96 -18.74
CA TRP A 75 33.69 10.04 -17.86
C TRP A 75 33.25 10.68 -16.52
N SER A 76 32.85 11.94 -16.49
CA SER A 76 32.19 12.46 -15.31
C SER A 76 30.87 11.71 -15.14
N MET A 77 30.80 10.84 -14.15
CA MET A 77 29.54 10.20 -13.75
C MET A 77 28.58 11.29 -13.30
N VAL A 78 27.65 11.68 -14.16
CA VAL A 78 26.57 12.59 -13.82
C VAL A 78 25.80 11.93 -12.67
N THR A 79 26.04 12.38 -11.44
CA THR A 79 25.30 11.93 -10.28
C THR A 79 23.85 12.37 -10.45
N ARG A 80 22.95 11.40 -10.59
CA ARG A 80 21.53 11.69 -10.82
C ARG A 80 20.83 11.97 -9.50
N PRO A 81 19.84 12.88 -9.47
CA PRO A 81 19.00 13.05 -8.30
C PRO A 81 18.32 11.74 -7.92
N ILE A 82 18.30 11.45 -6.63
CA ILE A 82 17.66 10.25 -6.09
C ILE A 82 16.42 10.66 -5.28
N VAL A 83 15.30 10.01 -5.55
CA VAL A 83 14.07 10.15 -4.75
C VAL A 83 13.78 8.85 -4.01
N LYS A 84 13.53 8.95 -2.72
CA LYS A 84 13.08 7.83 -1.90
C LYS A 84 11.85 8.21 -1.09
N ILE A 85 10.92 7.28 -0.93
CA ILE A 85 9.74 7.44 -0.09
C ILE A 85 9.82 6.48 1.09
N ALA A 86 9.41 6.94 2.27
CA ALA A 86 9.26 6.12 3.46
C ALA A 86 7.86 6.31 4.05
N ALA A 87 7.15 5.20 4.23
CA ALA A 87 5.89 5.18 4.98
C ALA A 87 6.20 5.14 6.48
N ILE A 88 5.60 6.06 7.23
CA ILE A 88 5.71 6.12 8.69
C ILE A 88 4.32 6.06 9.33
N ASP A 89 4.28 5.84 10.63
CA ASP A 89 3.05 5.80 11.43
C ASP A 89 1.93 4.92 10.83
N ASN A 90 2.20 3.62 10.76
CA ASN A 90 1.22 2.64 10.28
C ASN A 90 0.31 2.11 11.42
N GLY A 91 0.20 2.82 12.53
CA GLY A 91 -0.53 2.37 13.72
C GLY A 91 -2.03 2.12 13.50
N LEU A 92 -2.63 2.74 12.48
CA LEU A 92 -4.04 2.56 12.11
C LEU A 92 -4.22 1.69 10.85
N ALA A 93 -3.24 0.84 10.54
CA ALA A 93 -3.34 -0.21 9.53
C ALA A 93 -4.09 -1.44 10.03
N PHE A 94 -4.46 -2.32 9.13
CA PHE A 94 -5.17 -3.58 9.39
C PHE A 94 -6.50 -3.40 10.15
N PRO A 95 -7.45 -2.62 9.62
CA PRO A 95 -8.77 -2.51 10.25
C PRO A 95 -9.52 -3.85 10.17
N TYR A 96 -10.31 -4.15 11.18
CA TYR A 96 -11.13 -5.38 11.25
C TYR A 96 -12.36 -5.37 10.32
N LYS A 97 -12.66 -4.21 9.72
CA LYS A 97 -13.71 -3.98 8.72
C LYS A 97 -13.29 -2.82 7.82
N HIS A 98 -13.83 -2.76 6.61
CA HIS A 98 -13.69 -1.56 5.81
C HIS A 98 -14.35 -0.36 6.50
N PRO A 99 -13.78 0.85 6.36
CA PRO A 99 -14.44 2.07 6.82
C PRO A 99 -15.84 2.20 6.23
N ASP A 100 -16.77 2.70 7.04
CA ASP A 100 -18.13 2.96 6.57
C ASP A 100 -18.10 4.10 5.52
N SER A 101 -19.01 4.10 4.54
CA SER A 101 -19.02 5.03 3.41
C SER A 101 -19.12 6.52 3.82
N TRP A 102 -19.59 6.81 5.02
CA TRP A 102 -19.67 8.16 5.58
C TRP A 102 -18.43 8.58 6.39
N ARG A 103 -17.53 7.62 6.74
CA ARG A 103 -16.21 7.85 7.34
C ARG A 103 -15.16 7.24 6.41
N ALA A 104 -14.92 7.89 5.30
CA ALA A 104 -14.15 7.30 4.21
C ALA A 104 -12.69 7.01 4.57
N TYR A 105 -12.10 7.62 5.63
CA TYR A 105 -10.66 7.52 5.92
C TYR A 105 -9.85 7.47 4.62
N PRO A 106 -9.86 8.58 3.85
CA PRO A 106 -9.26 8.59 2.53
C PRO A 106 -7.75 8.48 2.64
N TYR A 107 -7.14 7.87 1.63
CA TYR A 107 -5.72 8.06 1.44
C TYR A 107 -5.51 9.46 0.84
N HIS A 108 -4.78 10.36 1.50
CA HIS A 108 -4.56 11.71 1.01
C HIS A 108 -3.82 11.74 -0.32
N TRP A 109 -2.97 10.74 -0.57
CA TRP A 109 -2.29 10.62 -1.86
C TRP A 109 -3.24 10.38 -3.05
N THR A 110 -4.50 10.00 -2.84
CA THR A 110 -5.49 9.82 -3.92
C THR A 110 -5.74 11.12 -4.69
N TRP A 111 -5.53 12.26 -4.08
CA TRP A 111 -5.73 13.56 -4.71
C TRP A 111 -4.51 14.04 -5.52
N LEU A 112 -3.38 13.35 -5.45
CA LEU A 112 -2.17 13.70 -6.19
C LEU A 112 -2.31 13.32 -7.67
N PRO A 113 -1.66 14.07 -8.57
CA PRO A 113 -1.65 13.75 -10.00
C PRO A 113 -1.14 12.33 -10.30
N GLU A 114 -0.17 11.87 -9.52
CA GLU A 114 0.44 10.55 -9.62
C GLU A 114 -0.57 9.42 -9.43
N ALA A 115 -1.60 9.63 -8.61
CA ALA A 115 -2.66 8.64 -8.39
C ALA A 115 -3.58 8.43 -9.59
N ARG A 116 -3.53 9.31 -10.59
CA ARG A 116 -4.31 9.24 -11.84
C ARG A 116 -3.54 8.57 -12.98
N ILE A 117 -2.31 8.16 -12.73
CA ILE A 117 -1.48 7.44 -13.69
C ILE A 117 -1.65 5.93 -13.43
N PRO A 118 -1.95 5.10 -14.44
CA PRO A 118 -1.99 3.65 -14.28
C PRO A 118 -0.66 3.11 -13.78
N PHE A 119 -0.70 2.04 -12.98
CA PHE A 119 0.52 1.40 -12.47
C PHE A 119 1.48 1.03 -13.61
N SER A 120 2.75 1.33 -13.39
CA SER A 120 3.84 0.94 -14.29
C SER A 120 3.95 -0.58 -14.43
N GLN A 121 4.56 -1.03 -15.55
CA GLN A 121 4.79 -2.46 -15.73
C GLN A 121 5.77 -2.99 -14.68
N GLU A 122 6.77 -2.20 -14.28
CA GLU A 122 7.72 -2.56 -13.23
C GLU A 122 7.03 -2.86 -11.90
N THR A 123 6.05 -2.04 -11.50
CA THR A 123 5.29 -2.28 -10.27
C THR A 123 4.37 -3.49 -10.41
N LYS A 124 3.75 -3.68 -11.59
CA LYS A 124 2.92 -4.86 -11.85
C LYS A 124 3.73 -6.15 -11.76
N ASP A 125 4.89 -6.20 -12.40
CA ASP A 125 5.77 -7.38 -12.38
C ASP A 125 6.28 -7.69 -10.97
N LEU A 126 6.57 -6.65 -10.17
CA LEU A 126 6.99 -6.82 -8.77
C LEU A 126 5.90 -7.42 -7.88
N VAL A 127 4.65 -7.08 -8.13
CA VAL A 127 3.53 -7.28 -7.19
C VAL A 127 2.64 -8.45 -7.59
N LEU A 128 2.25 -8.54 -8.89
CA LEU A 128 1.20 -9.45 -9.32
C LEU A 128 1.58 -10.93 -9.20
N ASP A 129 2.82 -11.29 -9.53
CA ASP A 129 3.29 -12.67 -9.46
C ASP A 129 3.12 -13.26 -8.05
N LYS A 130 3.38 -12.44 -7.03
CA LYS A 130 3.28 -12.85 -5.62
C LYS A 130 1.85 -12.76 -5.10
N LEU A 131 1.19 -11.63 -5.32
CA LEU A 131 -0.13 -11.38 -4.73
C LEU A 131 -1.26 -12.15 -5.42
N SER A 132 -1.06 -12.62 -6.64
CA SER A 132 -2.02 -13.51 -7.32
C SER A 132 -1.90 -14.97 -6.85
N ASP A 133 -0.80 -15.34 -6.18
CA ASP A 133 -0.62 -16.65 -5.60
C ASP A 133 -1.24 -16.72 -4.19
N MET A 134 -2.31 -17.52 -4.07
CA MET A 134 -2.97 -17.74 -2.77
C MET A 134 -2.06 -18.39 -1.73
N HIS A 135 -1.07 -19.20 -2.13
CA HIS A 135 -0.11 -19.81 -1.20
C HIS A 135 0.79 -18.73 -0.60
N PHE A 136 1.24 -17.78 -1.41
CA PHE A 136 2.00 -16.64 -0.91
C PHE A 136 1.18 -15.79 0.07
N VAL A 137 -0.08 -15.48 -0.25
CA VAL A 137 -0.96 -14.69 0.62
C VAL A 137 -1.21 -15.41 1.95
N GLU A 138 -1.36 -16.74 1.94
CA GLU A 138 -1.54 -17.51 3.19
C GLU A 138 -0.24 -17.61 4.00
N SER A 139 0.92 -17.72 3.35
CA SER A 139 2.23 -17.64 4.04
C SER A 139 2.38 -16.30 4.74
N LEU A 140 2.12 -15.19 4.03
CA LEU A 140 2.12 -13.85 4.59
C LEU A 140 1.18 -13.72 5.79
N THR A 141 -0.03 -14.28 5.69
CA THR A 141 -1.00 -14.29 6.79
C THR A 141 -0.47 -15.06 8.00
N THR A 142 0.25 -16.17 7.78
CA THR A 142 0.84 -16.99 8.84
C THR A 142 1.97 -16.22 9.55
N GLU A 143 2.86 -15.59 8.80
CA GLU A 143 3.93 -14.76 9.35
C GLU A 143 3.40 -13.57 10.15
N LEU A 144 2.36 -12.90 9.64
CA LEU A 144 1.66 -11.83 10.37
C LEU A 144 1.02 -12.36 11.66
N HIS A 145 0.46 -13.57 11.63
CA HIS A 145 -0.09 -14.19 12.83
C HIS A 145 0.99 -14.44 13.89
N GLU A 146 2.13 -14.96 13.50
CA GLU A 146 3.26 -15.20 14.41
C GLU A 146 3.74 -13.88 15.02
N LEU A 147 3.81 -12.81 14.22
CA LEU A 147 4.20 -11.49 14.68
C LEU A 147 3.19 -10.89 15.66
N PHE A 148 1.90 -10.88 15.29
CA PHE A 148 0.84 -10.26 16.09
C PHE A 148 0.57 -11.03 17.39
N SER A 149 0.74 -12.36 17.38
CA SER A 149 0.55 -13.20 18.56
C SER A 149 1.58 -12.94 19.70
N GLN A 150 2.65 -12.19 19.43
CA GLN A 150 3.60 -11.76 20.44
C GLN A 150 3.04 -10.65 21.34
N ASP A 151 2.00 -9.95 20.89
CA ASP A 151 1.33 -8.94 21.72
C ASP A 151 0.46 -9.61 22.78
N LYS A 152 0.55 -9.12 24.02
CA LYS A 152 -0.26 -9.62 25.15
C LYS A 152 -1.75 -9.41 24.97
N GLY A 153 -2.15 -8.42 24.16
CA GLY A 153 -3.52 -8.12 23.81
C GLY A 153 -4.04 -8.83 22.55
N PHE A 154 -3.31 -9.80 22.02
CA PHE A 154 -3.68 -10.49 20.79
C PHE A 154 -5.06 -11.18 20.91
N ASP A 155 -5.96 -10.83 19.99
CA ASP A 155 -7.27 -11.49 19.80
C ASP A 155 -7.31 -12.18 18.42
N ARG A 156 -7.41 -13.50 18.45
CA ARG A 156 -7.48 -14.31 17.23
C ARG A 156 -8.67 -13.95 16.35
N SER A 157 -9.83 -13.70 16.92
CA SER A 157 -11.03 -13.35 16.16
C SER A 157 -10.90 -11.98 15.50
N LEU A 158 -10.26 -11.03 16.17
CA LEU A 158 -9.94 -9.73 15.61
C LEU A 158 -8.95 -9.87 14.45
N PHE A 159 -7.89 -10.63 14.65
CA PHE A 159 -6.87 -10.90 13.63
C PHE A 159 -7.47 -11.54 12.36
N ASP A 160 -8.31 -12.57 12.53
CA ASP A 160 -8.95 -13.26 11.39
C ASP A 160 -9.81 -12.29 10.56
N ARG A 161 -10.49 -11.32 11.19
CA ARG A 161 -11.24 -10.25 10.50
C ARG A 161 -10.33 -9.26 9.80
N GLN A 162 -9.22 -8.88 10.41
CA GLN A 162 -8.21 -8.00 9.80
C GLN A 162 -7.62 -8.66 8.54
N MET A 163 -7.28 -9.93 8.61
CA MET A 163 -6.79 -10.70 7.45
C MET A 163 -7.84 -10.89 6.37
N ALA A 164 -9.11 -10.97 6.74
CA ALA A 164 -10.20 -11.03 5.76
C ALA A 164 -10.32 -9.72 4.95
N VAL A 165 -10.13 -8.57 5.58
CA VAL A 165 -10.05 -7.27 4.88
C VAL A 165 -8.82 -7.22 3.98
N MET A 166 -7.64 -7.57 4.50
CA MET A 166 -6.39 -7.58 3.73
C MET A 166 -6.50 -8.44 2.46
N ARG A 167 -7.04 -9.67 2.56
CA ARG A 167 -7.25 -10.53 1.38
C ARG A 167 -8.17 -9.88 0.35
N GLY A 168 -9.23 -9.21 0.80
CA GLY A 168 -10.13 -8.47 -0.08
C GLY A 168 -9.43 -7.32 -0.79
N GLN A 169 -8.57 -6.58 -0.09
CA GLN A 169 -7.74 -5.53 -0.67
C GLN A 169 -6.77 -6.09 -1.71
N ILE A 170 -6.09 -7.18 -1.42
CA ILE A 170 -5.19 -7.87 -2.37
C ILE A 170 -5.95 -8.26 -3.64
N LEU A 171 -7.15 -8.85 -3.50
CA LEU A 171 -7.97 -9.23 -4.65
C LEU A 171 -8.32 -8.02 -5.52
N ASN A 172 -8.77 -6.92 -4.91
CA ASN A 172 -9.12 -5.69 -5.63
C ASN A 172 -7.89 -5.08 -6.30
N LEU A 173 -6.75 -5.04 -5.61
CA LEU A 173 -5.50 -4.54 -6.16
C LEU A 173 -5.07 -5.31 -7.41
N CYS A 174 -5.04 -6.65 -7.34
CA CYS A 174 -4.70 -7.51 -8.47
C CYS A 174 -5.67 -7.31 -9.64
N LYS A 175 -6.98 -7.26 -9.38
CA LYS A 175 -7.98 -7.00 -10.41
C LYS A 175 -7.80 -5.63 -11.06
N GLY A 176 -7.58 -4.59 -10.26
CA GLY A 176 -7.39 -3.23 -10.73
C GLY A 176 -6.12 -3.09 -11.59
N MET A 177 -4.99 -3.61 -11.11
CA MET A 177 -3.73 -3.58 -11.85
C MET A 177 -3.81 -4.31 -13.19
N ASN A 178 -4.43 -5.51 -13.21
CA ASN A 178 -4.66 -6.27 -14.45
C ASN A 178 -5.63 -5.56 -15.40
N GLY A 179 -6.61 -4.84 -14.86
CA GLY A 179 -7.56 -4.04 -15.61
C GLY A 179 -7.00 -2.71 -16.13
N GLY A 180 -5.75 -2.34 -15.77
CA GLY A 180 -5.15 -1.07 -16.15
C GLY A 180 -5.70 0.13 -15.37
N ASN A 181 -6.36 -0.11 -14.23
CA ASN A 181 -6.89 0.95 -13.39
C ASN A 181 -5.77 1.75 -12.72
N THR A 182 -6.09 3.02 -12.45
CA THR A 182 -5.24 3.92 -11.68
C THR A 182 -5.37 3.67 -10.17
N PRO A 183 -4.43 4.13 -9.35
CA PRO A 183 -4.58 4.15 -7.88
C PRO A 183 -5.91 4.76 -7.41
N GLU A 184 -6.31 5.89 -7.97
CA GLU A 184 -7.57 6.57 -7.65
C GLU A 184 -8.79 5.67 -7.96
N GLU A 185 -8.81 5.00 -9.11
CA GLU A 185 -9.90 4.10 -9.51
C GLU A 185 -9.98 2.87 -8.62
N ILE A 186 -8.83 2.30 -8.21
CA ILE A 186 -8.78 1.13 -7.32
C ILE A 186 -9.37 1.47 -5.94
N VAL A 187 -9.08 2.65 -5.40
CA VAL A 187 -9.66 3.12 -4.12
C VAL A 187 -11.18 3.20 -4.19
N ASN A 188 -11.73 3.51 -5.36
CA ASN A 188 -13.18 3.60 -5.58
C ASN A 188 -13.85 2.25 -5.90
N MET A 189 -13.10 1.15 -5.96
CA MET A 189 -13.67 -0.18 -6.12
C MET A 189 -14.51 -0.57 -4.89
N ARG A 190 -15.53 -1.41 -5.11
CA ARG A 190 -16.37 -1.91 -4.00
C ARG A 190 -15.52 -2.68 -3.00
N PRO A 191 -15.65 -2.38 -1.68
CA PRO A 191 -14.93 -3.08 -0.65
C PRO A 191 -15.26 -4.58 -0.63
N VAL A 192 -14.24 -5.41 -0.62
CA VAL A 192 -14.36 -6.87 -0.58
C VAL A 192 -13.74 -7.39 0.71
N VAL A 193 -14.37 -8.41 1.28
CA VAL A 193 -13.85 -9.16 2.44
C VAL A 193 -13.80 -10.63 2.06
N ILE A 194 -12.66 -11.30 2.31
CA ILE A 194 -12.47 -12.73 2.05
C ILE A 194 -12.23 -13.44 3.37
N GLU A 195 -13.28 -14.13 3.86
CA GLU A 195 -13.23 -14.88 5.10
C GLU A 195 -12.74 -16.32 4.85
N LYS A 196 -11.87 -16.80 5.74
CA LYS A 196 -11.42 -18.19 5.76
C LYS A 196 -12.24 -18.95 6.78
N THR A 197 -13.06 -19.88 6.30
CA THR A 197 -13.88 -20.76 7.15
C THR A 197 -13.23 -22.12 7.25
N ARG A 198 -13.16 -22.66 8.46
CA ARG A 198 -12.67 -24.02 8.72
C ARG A 198 -13.85 -24.91 9.07
N GLU A 199 -14.15 -25.88 8.24
CA GLU A 199 -15.16 -26.89 8.53
C GLU A 199 -14.48 -28.19 9.01
N LEU A 200 -14.90 -28.65 10.19
CA LEU A 200 -14.56 -29.95 10.72
C LEU A 200 -15.62 -30.95 10.25
N SER A 201 -15.33 -31.73 9.24
CA SER A 201 -16.20 -32.86 8.86
C SER A 201 -15.96 -34.03 9.80
N LEU A 202 -17.01 -34.46 10.50
CA LEU A 202 -17.08 -35.66 11.33
C LEU A 202 -17.61 -36.82 10.49
N GLY A 203 -16.84 -37.26 9.53
CA GLY A 203 -17.14 -38.45 8.75
C GLY A 203 -16.23 -39.58 9.15
N GLY A 204 -16.73 -40.59 9.90
CA GLY A 204 -16.06 -41.84 10.23
C GLY A 204 -14.57 -41.70 10.66
N ARG A 205 -13.85 -42.58 11.11
CA ARG A 205 -12.49 -42.62 11.68
C ARG A 205 -11.41 -41.60 11.26
N LEU A 206 -11.66 -40.68 10.31
CA LEU A 206 -10.74 -39.60 9.87
C LEU A 206 -11.40 -38.24 10.02
N ARG A 207 -10.78 -37.33 10.84
CA ARG A 207 -11.11 -35.91 10.90
C ARG A 207 -10.48 -35.23 9.70
N THR A 208 -11.26 -34.85 8.71
CA THR A 208 -10.80 -34.06 7.57
C THR A 208 -11.12 -32.60 7.84
N MET A 209 -10.11 -31.76 7.88
CA MET A 209 -10.24 -30.30 8.02
C MET A 209 -10.24 -29.72 6.61
N THR A 210 -11.35 -29.12 6.20
CA THR A 210 -11.46 -28.47 4.90
C THR A 210 -11.50 -26.95 5.12
N GLU A 211 -10.65 -26.23 4.43
CA GLU A 211 -10.60 -24.77 4.46
C GLU A 211 -11.32 -24.21 3.25
N HIS A 212 -12.28 -23.32 3.48
CA HIS A 212 -13.03 -22.64 2.42
C HIS A 212 -12.84 -21.14 2.53
N PHE A 213 -12.68 -20.49 1.37
CA PHE A 213 -12.67 -19.03 1.28
C PHE A 213 -14.01 -18.54 0.75
N SER A 214 -14.66 -17.65 1.48
CA SER A 214 -15.89 -17.00 1.05
C SER A 214 -15.66 -15.52 0.83
N GLN A 215 -16.05 -15.04 -0.37
CA GLN A 215 -15.96 -13.61 -0.73
C GLN A 215 -17.29 -12.94 -0.44
N ARG A 216 -17.26 -11.79 0.27
CA ARG A 216 -18.41 -10.93 0.48
C ARG A 216 -18.09 -9.49 0.09
N ILE A 217 -19.05 -8.80 -0.52
CA ILE A 217 -18.99 -7.37 -0.73
C ILE A 217 -19.53 -6.70 0.54
N GLN A 218 -18.76 -5.81 1.13
CA GLN A 218 -19.17 -5.08 2.31
C GLN A 218 -19.86 -3.76 1.93
N ASP A 219 -21.05 -3.87 1.32
CA ASP A 219 -21.91 -2.70 1.10
C ASP A 219 -22.74 -2.43 2.37
N ARG A 220 -22.33 -1.47 3.17
CA ARG A 220 -23.22 -0.89 4.19
C ARG A 220 -23.87 0.34 3.61
N LYS A 221 -25.17 0.24 3.31
CA LYS A 221 -26.02 1.41 3.08
C LYS A 221 -25.98 2.30 4.33
N PRO A 222 -25.96 3.64 4.21
CA PRO A 222 -26.01 4.51 5.36
C PRO A 222 -27.27 4.19 6.20
N PHE A 223 -27.13 4.21 7.51
CA PHE A 223 -28.18 3.83 8.46
C PHE A 223 -29.41 4.76 8.39
N PHE A 224 -29.27 5.92 7.78
CA PHE A 224 -30.32 6.88 7.48
C PHE A 224 -30.32 7.17 5.97
N SER A 225 -31.27 6.58 5.24
CA SER A 225 -31.73 7.16 3.99
C SER A 225 -32.74 8.25 4.34
N TRP A 226 -32.38 9.50 4.16
CA TRP A 226 -33.39 10.56 4.16
C TRP A 226 -34.21 10.38 2.90
N CYS A 227 -35.50 10.08 3.09
CA CYS A 227 -36.51 10.18 2.04
C CYS A 227 -36.69 11.64 1.62
#